data_d5987439914151d9dc9502f924cb282f
#
_entry.id   d5987439914151d9dc9502f924cb282f
#
_cell.length_a   1.000
_cell.length_b   1.000
_cell.length_c   1.000
_cell.angle_alpha   90.00
_cell.angle_beta   90.00
_cell.angle_gamma   90.00
#
_symmetry.space_group_name_H-M   'P 1'
#
loop_
_entity.id
_entity.type
_entity.pdbx_description
1 polymer ?
#
loop_
_entity_poly.entity_id
_entity_poly.type
_entity_poly.pdbx_seq_one_letter_code
_entity_poly.pdbx_strand_id
1 'polypeptide(L)'
;VGEQKRRHELGDAPIEPQYVESMQAIAHVLDETFNGEAKGKDRPTGFVLMVFPFGDHSGRCNYISNGADRTDVVTLMKEMIARFEGQPEMEGRA
;
A
#
# COMPACT_ATOMS: atom_id res chain seq x y z
N VAL A 1 -24.24 -0.07 -5.82
CA VAL A 1 -23.77 -0.65 -7.06
C VAL A 1 -22.64 0.14 -7.65
N GLY A 2 -22.86 1.43 -7.89
CA GLY A 2 -21.81 2.25 -8.47
C GLY A 2 -20.59 2.40 -7.57
N GLU A 3 -20.83 2.59 -6.29
CA GLU A 3 -19.74 2.76 -5.35
C GLU A 3 -18.96 1.46 -5.18
N GLN A 4 -19.63 0.34 -5.16
CA GLN A 4 -18.98 -0.94 -5.03
C GLN A 4 -18.11 -1.22 -6.26
N LYS A 5 -18.64 -0.91 -7.43
CA LYS A 5 -17.89 -1.09 -8.67
C LYS A 5 -16.66 -0.19 -8.70
N ARG A 6 -16.83 1.06 -8.27
CA ARG A 6 -15.72 1.99 -8.22
C ARG A 6 -14.62 1.53 -7.28
N ARG A 7 -15.01 0.99 -6.12
CA ARG A 7 -14.05 0.48 -5.16
C ARG A 7 -13.26 -0.68 -5.76
N HIS A 8 -13.95 -1.57 -6.46
CA HIS A 8 -13.28 -2.69 -7.10
C HIS A 8 -12.27 -2.20 -8.13
N GLU A 9 -12.65 -1.20 -8.92
CA GLU A 9 -11.77 -0.69 -9.97
C GLU A 9 -10.57 0.07 -9.42
N LEU A 10 -10.75 0.78 -8.33
CA LEU A 10 -9.70 1.66 -7.80
C LEU A 10 -8.94 1.07 -6.64
N GLY A 11 -9.61 0.28 -5.78
CA GLY A 11 -8.99 -0.21 -4.56
C GLY A 11 -8.71 -1.70 -4.55
N ASP A 12 -9.61 -2.47 -5.14
CA ASP A 12 -9.50 -3.92 -5.09
C ASP A 12 -9.08 -4.54 -6.41
N ALA A 13 -8.80 -3.70 -7.41
CA ALA A 13 -8.38 -4.20 -8.70
C ALA A 13 -7.04 -4.91 -8.59
N PRO A 14 -6.81 -5.93 -9.40
CA PRO A 14 -5.52 -6.62 -9.39
C PRO A 14 -4.39 -5.68 -9.76
N ILE A 15 -3.17 -6.05 -9.34
CA ILE A 15 -1.98 -5.31 -9.73
C ILE A 15 -1.87 -5.34 -11.26
N GLU A 16 -1.53 -4.20 -11.84
CA GLU A 16 -1.34 -4.11 -13.29
C GLU A 16 -0.19 -5.03 -13.70
N PRO A 17 -0.33 -5.75 -14.83
CA PRO A 17 0.64 -6.77 -15.20
C PRO A 17 2.08 -6.31 -15.25
N GLN A 18 2.33 -5.07 -15.65
CA GLN A 18 3.70 -4.58 -15.77
C GLN A 18 4.38 -4.42 -14.42
N TYR A 19 3.63 -4.42 -13.33
CA TYR A 19 4.19 -4.24 -11.99
C TYR A 19 4.20 -5.51 -11.14
N VAL A 20 3.50 -6.56 -11.57
CA VAL A 20 3.29 -7.73 -10.72
C VAL A 20 4.61 -8.34 -10.24
N GLU A 21 5.48 -8.65 -11.16
CA GLU A 21 6.71 -9.36 -10.82
C GLU A 21 7.61 -8.51 -9.93
N SER A 22 7.76 -7.25 -10.29
CA SER A 22 8.61 -6.35 -9.51
C SER A 22 8.06 -6.11 -8.11
N MET A 23 6.76 -5.90 -8.01
CA MET A 23 6.16 -5.64 -6.70
C MET A 23 6.23 -6.86 -5.80
N GLN A 24 6.03 -8.05 -6.37
CA GLN A 24 6.14 -9.27 -5.58
C GLN A 24 7.57 -9.49 -5.09
N ALA A 25 8.55 -9.22 -5.93
CA ALA A 25 9.94 -9.34 -5.53
C ALA A 25 10.30 -8.36 -4.42
N ILE A 26 9.86 -7.13 -4.56
CA ILE A 26 10.13 -6.10 -3.55
C ILE A 26 9.42 -6.45 -2.25
N ALA A 27 8.18 -6.90 -2.33
CA ALA A 27 7.42 -7.29 -1.13
C ALA A 27 8.12 -8.41 -0.39
N HIS A 28 8.69 -9.37 -1.12
CA HIS A 28 9.41 -10.47 -0.50
C HIS A 28 10.64 -9.96 0.24
N VAL A 29 11.38 -9.05 -0.37
CA VAL A 29 12.56 -8.47 0.26
C VAL A 29 12.19 -7.68 1.50
N LEU A 30 11.12 -6.89 1.41
CA LEU A 30 10.64 -6.12 2.56
C LEU A 30 10.25 -7.04 3.71
N ASP A 31 9.53 -8.10 3.39
CA ASP A 31 9.09 -9.04 4.43
C ASP A 31 10.28 -9.69 5.11
N GLU A 32 11.25 -10.13 4.35
CA GLU A 32 12.45 -10.74 4.93
C GLU A 32 13.23 -9.72 5.76
N THR A 33 13.32 -8.50 5.27
CA THR A 33 14.10 -7.48 5.96
C THR A 33 13.50 -7.15 7.32
N PHE A 34 12.18 -7.06 7.39
CA PHE A 34 11.53 -6.62 8.62
C PHE A 34 11.06 -7.75 9.50
N ASN A 35 10.83 -8.94 8.95
CA ASN A 35 10.24 -10.03 9.70
C ASN A 35 11.11 -11.29 9.73
N GLY A 36 12.21 -11.29 9.01
CA GLY A 36 13.08 -12.46 8.97
C GLY A 36 12.34 -13.66 8.44
N GLU A 37 12.39 -14.75 9.19
CA GLU A 37 11.74 -15.99 8.81
C GLU A 37 10.33 -16.14 9.37
N ALA A 38 9.86 -15.17 10.13
CA ALA A 38 8.52 -15.24 10.70
C ALA A 38 7.47 -15.23 9.60
N LYS A 39 6.40 -16.00 9.80
CA LYS A 39 5.34 -16.15 8.83
C LYS A 39 3.98 -15.87 9.47
N GLY A 40 3.04 -15.46 8.65
CA GLY A 40 1.67 -15.25 9.08
C GLY A 40 1.59 -14.27 10.23
N LYS A 41 0.83 -14.65 11.24
CA LYS A 41 0.63 -13.77 12.38
C LYS A 41 1.81 -13.70 13.33
N ASP A 42 2.85 -14.47 13.07
CA ASP A 42 4.07 -14.35 13.85
C ASP A 42 4.93 -13.18 13.37
N ARG A 43 4.60 -12.58 12.25
CA ARG A 43 5.32 -11.43 11.74
C ARG A 43 5.11 -10.23 12.65
N PRO A 44 6.17 -9.61 13.14
CA PRO A 44 6.03 -8.44 14.00
C PRO A 44 5.76 -7.15 13.25
N THR A 45 6.04 -7.13 11.94
CA THR A 45 5.98 -5.87 11.20
C THR A 45 5.12 -6.01 9.95
N GLY A 46 4.17 -5.11 9.81
CA GLY A 46 3.36 -5.03 8.60
C GLY A 46 3.89 -3.95 7.67
N PHE A 47 3.63 -4.11 6.37
CA PHE A 47 3.98 -3.08 5.41
C PHE A 47 2.92 -3.00 4.32
N VAL A 48 2.90 -1.85 3.69
CA VAL A 48 2.05 -1.60 2.53
C VAL A 48 2.94 -0.99 1.46
N LEU A 49 2.89 -1.55 0.27
CA LEU A 49 3.62 -1.02 -0.87
C LEU A 49 2.62 -0.56 -1.92
N MET A 50 2.71 0.69 -2.30
CA MET A 50 1.84 1.27 -3.30
C MET A 50 2.69 1.82 -4.43
N VAL A 51 2.33 1.47 -5.66
CA VAL A 51 3.07 1.89 -6.85
C VAL A 51 2.10 2.49 -7.85
N PHE A 52 2.44 3.65 -8.36
CA PHE A 52 1.58 4.36 -9.31
C PHE A 52 2.43 5.21 -10.24
N PRO A 53 2.02 5.39 -11.50
CA PRO A 53 2.79 6.24 -12.41
C PRO A 53 2.59 7.72 -12.07
N PHE A 54 3.65 8.48 -12.21
CA PHE A 54 3.54 9.92 -12.04
C PHE A 54 2.58 10.50 -13.07
N GLY A 55 1.81 11.47 -12.65
CA GLY A 55 0.92 12.16 -13.57
C GLY A 55 -0.40 11.45 -13.81
N ASP A 56 -0.59 10.28 -13.24
CA ASP A 56 -1.85 9.57 -13.38
C ASP A 56 -2.80 10.03 -12.29
N HIS A 57 -3.88 10.64 -12.69
CA HIS A 57 -4.87 11.19 -11.76
C HIS A 57 -6.13 10.35 -11.69
N SER A 58 -6.07 9.10 -12.16
CA SER A 58 -7.24 8.23 -12.17
C SER A 58 -7.59 7.70 -10.78
N GLY A 59 -6.67 7.79 -9.84
CA GLY A 59 -6.88 7.21 -8.52
C GLY A 59 -6.49 5.75 -8.43
N ARG A 60 -5.99 5.19 -9.51
CA ARG A 60 -5.56 3.80 -9.53
C ARG A 60 -4.22 3.67 -8.83
N CYS A 61 -4.12 2.68 -7.97
CA CYS A 61 -2.89 2.43 -7.24
C CYS A 61 -2.65 0.93 -7.15
N ASN A 62 -1.45 0.52 -7.48
CA ASN A 62 -1.06 -0.88 -7.35
C ASN A 62 -0.60 -1.11 -5.92
N TYR A 63 -1.17 -2.10 -5.26
CA TYR A 63 -1.08 -2.25 -3.82
C TYR A 63 -0.74 -3.69 -3.47
N ILE A 64 0.17 -3.86 -2.52
CA ILE A 64 0.48 -5.17 -1.97
C ILE A 64 0.89 -4.98 -0.51
N SER A 65 0.50 -5.92 0.33
CA SER A 65 0.90 -5.89 1.73
C SER A 65 1.23 -7.31 2.17
N ASN A 66 1.80 -7.44 3.36
CA ASN A 66 2.14 -8.75 3.88
C ASN A 66 1.05 -9.32 4.78
N GLY A 67 -0.20 -9.01 4.48
CA GLY A 67 -1.32 -9.58 5.20
C GLY A 67 -1.77 -8.78 6.41
N ALA A 68 -1.41 -7.51 6.48
CA ALA A 68 -1.87 -6.64 7.55
C ALA A 68 -3.38 -6.55 7.53
N ASP A 69 -3.96 -6.43 8.72
CA ASP A 69 -5.41 -6.31 8.86
C ASP A 69 -5.91 -5.05 8.16
N ARG A 70 -6.98 -5.20 7.38
CA ARG A 70 -7.50 -4.09 6.59
C ARG A 70 -7.88 -2.90 7.46
N THR A 71 -8.48 -3.15 8.62
CA THR A 71 -8.88 -2.08 9.52
C THR A 71 -7.68 -1.29 9.99
N ASP A 72 -6.61 -1.98 10.32
CA ASP A 72 -5.37 -1.32 10.76
C ASP A 72 -4.76 -0.50 9.65
N VAL A 73 -4.78 -1.03 8.43
CA VAL A 73 -4.23 -0.32 7.28
C VAL A 73 -5.04 0.96 7.02
N VAL A 74 -6.36 0.86 7.10
CA VAL A 74 -7.22 2.03 6.89
C VAL A 74 -6.91 3.11 7.93
N THR A 75 -6.77 2.70 9.19
CA THR A 75 -6.46 3.64 10.26
C THR A 75 -5.11 4.32 9.99
N LEU A 76 -4.12 3.54 9.62
CA LEU A 76 -2.81 4.06 9.29
C LEU A 76 -2.88 5.07 8.15
N MET A 77 -3.60 4.73 7.10
CA MET A 77 -3.71 5.63 5.96
C MET A 77 -4.40 6.94 6.31
N LYS A 78 -5.44 6.86 7.13
CA LYS A 78 -6.13 8.08 7.58
C LYS A 78 -5.19 8.96 8.39
N GLU A 79 -4.37 8.36 9.22
CA GLU A 79 -3.38 9.12 9.99
C GLU A 79 -2.38 9.80 9.08
N MET A 80 -1.92 9.09 8.06
CA MET A 80 -0.95 9.67 7.13
C MET A 80 -1.57 10.82 6.33
N ILE A 81 -2.83 10.65 5.91
CA ILE A 81 -3.53 11.71 5.20
C ILE A 81 -3.64 12.95 6.09
N ALA A 82 -4.02 12.75 7.34
CA ALA A 82 -4.15 13.87 8.28
C ALA A 82 -2.82 14.59 8.44
N ARG A 83 -1.72 13.86 8.51
CA ARG A 83 -0.41 14.48 8.63
C ARG A 83 -0.07 15.31 7.41
N PHE A 84 -0.29 14.75 6.22
CA PHE A 84 0.02 15.46 4.99
C PHE A 84 -0.82 16.71 4.85
N GLU A 85 -2.07 16.64 5.25
CA GLU A 85 -2.98 17.78 5.13
C GLU A 85 -2.75 18.83 6.20
N GLY A 86 -2.30 18.41 7.37
CA GLY A 86 -2.11 19.31 8.49
C GLY A 86 -0.72 19.90 8.60
N GLN A 87 0.22 19.46 7.78
CA GLN A 87 1.60 19.95 7.85
C GLN A 87 1.99 20.66 6.57
N PRO A 88 2.77 21.73 6.68
CA PRO A 88 3.29 22.35 5.46
C PRO A 88 4.20 21.37 4.75
N GLU A 89 4.16 21.44 3.44
CA GLU A 89 5.03 20.63 2.62
C GLU A 89 6.45 21.12 2.79
N MET A 90 7.35 20.24 3.21
CA MET A 90 8.73 20.61 3.42
C MET A 90 9.63 19.62 2.73
N GLU A 91 10.60 20.18 2.00
CA GLU A 91 11.55 19.40 1.26
C GLU A 91 12.31 18.47 2.17
N GLY A 92 12.44 17.21 1.75
CA GLY A 92 13.21 16.23 2.50
C GLY A 92 12.55 15.67 3.73
N ARG A 93 11.30 15.97 3.93
CA ARG A 93 10.54 15.41 5.04
C ARG A 93 9.56 14.37 4.54
N ALA A 94 9.57 13.24 5.16
CA ALA A 94 8.65 12.19 4.78
C ALA A 94 7.41 12.19 5.64
#